data_e024840ef934a4a77c0d53a49e655fb7
#
_entry.id   e024840ef934a4a77c0d53a49e655fb7
#
_cell.length_a   1.000
_cell.length_b   1.000
_cell.length_c   1.000
_cell.angle_alpha   90.00
_cell.angle_beta   90.00
_cell.angle_gamma   90.00
#
_symmetry.space_group_name_H-M   'P 1'
#
loop_
_entity.id
_entity.type
_entity.pdbx_description
1 polymer ?
#
loop_
_entity_poly.entity_id
_entity_poly.type
_entity_poly.pdbx_seq_one_letter_code
_entity_poly.pdbx_strand_id
1 'polypeptide(L)'
;MNQTMKLTFVNVGYGEAMILECPDPRYRGGNFVMVIDGGSAEPGEFEDSVSGRLPFSEYLRTYGPDHIDLMICTHIHEDHLCGLLPAAELNTPSAFWQTLSSDFYASMPPLDGRPVKTASQDKFLRALRDYRSLCHSLAAHGTVLRTLRAGEIISLCEGLTCRVLAPAALRTDELQRDLRSLLDEQADDAFIEKLTALDARMNNYSLMLMLEYQ
;
A
#
# COMPACT_ATOMS: atom_id res chain seq x y z
N MET A 1 10.79 -31.72 6.19
CA MET A 1 11.28 -30.50 6.85
C MET A 1 10.04 -29.73 7.28
N ASN A 2 9.96 -29.28 8.55
CA ASN A 2 8.84 -28.43 8.95
C ASN A 2 8.98 -27.11 8.19
N GLN A 3 8.08 -26.89 7.25
CA GLN A 3 7.99 -25.65 6.51
C GLN A 3 7.25 -24.66 7.42
N THR A 4 7.91 -23.58 7.82
CA THR A 4 7.36 -22.60 8.76
C THR A 4 7.12 -21.28 8.02
N MET A 5 5.91 -20.74 8.12
CA MET A 5 5.61 -19.40 7.67
C MET A 5 6.44 -18.38 8.49
N LYS A 6 7.01 -17.40 7.83
CA LYS A 6 7.78 -16.32 8.45
C LYS A 6 7.08 -14.99 8.25
N LEU A 7 6.86 -14.24 9.32
CA LEU A 7 6.36 -12.88 9.29
C LEU A 7 7.45 -11.94 9.82
N THR A 8 7.84 -10.97 9.02
CA THR A 8 8.85 -9.96 9.35
C THR A 8 8.20 -8.60 9.44
N PHE A 9 8.36 -7.91 10.56
CA PHE A 9 8.05 -6.50 10.73
C PHE A 9 9.33 -5.71 10.48
N VAL A 10 9.31 -4.81 9.51
CA VAL A 10 10.48 -4.02 9.14
C VAL A 10 10.48 -2.70 9.91
N ASN A 11 11.63 -2.34 10.49
CA ASN A 11 11.78 -1.07 11.17
C ASN A 11 11.95 0.06 10.14
N VAL A 12 10.84 0.54 9.61
CA VAL A 12 10.78 1.66 8.66
C VAL A 12 10.62 3.02 9.34
N GLY A 13 10.67 3.04 10.68
CA GLY A 13 10.48 4.25 11.47
C GLY A 13 9.00 4.60 11.62
N TYR A 14 8.55 5.63 10.92
CA TYR A 14 7.15 6.02 10.92
C TYR A 14 6.35 5.17 9.91
N GLY A 15 5.23 4.62 10.38
CA GLY A 15 4.37 3.72 9.60
C GLY A 15 4.70 2.24 9.73
N GLU A 16 4.22 1.45 8.80
CA GLU A 16 4.29 0.00 8.84
C GLU A 16 4.79 -0.59 7.52
N ALA A 17 5.61 -1.64 7.64
CA ALA A 17 5.99 -2.49 6.53
C ALA A 17 6.17 -3.93 7.02
N MET A 18 5.51 -4.87 6.36
CA MET A 18 5.55 -6.28 6.74
C MET A 18 5.86 -7.15 5.53
N ILE A 19 6.62 -8.23 5.76
CA ILE A 19 6.90 -9.25 4.76
C ILE A 19 6.44 -10.59 5.33
N LEU A 20 5.60 -11.29 4.58
CA LEU A 20 5.21 -12.66 4.87
C LEU A 20 5.80 -13.58 3.81
N GLU A 21 6.54 -14.58 4.26
CA GLU A 21 7.09 -15.67 3.44
C GLU A 21 6.40 -16.96 3.86
N CYS A 22 5.68 -17.60 2.94
CA CYS A 22 4.96 -18.86 3.20
C CYS A 22 5.50 -19.93 2.25
N PRO A 23 6.00 -21.07 2.78
CA PRO A 23 6.51 -22.15 1.95
C PRO A 23 5.46 -22.70 1.00
N ASP A 24 5.74 -22.63 -0.29
CA ASP A 24 4.95 -23.23 -1.35
C ASP A 24 5.82 -23.46 -2.59
N PRO A 25 6.07 -24.73 -2.98
CA PRO A 25 6.98 -25.05 -4.09
C PRO A 25 6.47 -24.59 -5.47
N ARG A 26 5.23 -24.13 -5.57
CA ARG A 26 4.68 -23.57 -6.81
C ARG A 26 5.18 -22.16 -7.12
N TYR A 27 5.75 -21.47 -6.11
CA TYR A 27 6.27 -20.12 -6.22
C TYR A 27 7.78 -20.09 -6.38
N ARG A 28 8.30 -18.95 -6.87
CA ARG A 28 9.73 -18.74 -7.06
C ARG A 28 10.49 -18.95 -5.76
N GLY A 29 11.61 -19.64 -5.80
CA GLY A 29 12.39 -19.93 -4.60
C GLY A 29 11.72 -20.86 -3.59
N GLY A 30 10.52 -21.42 -3.91
CA GLY A 30 9.78 -22.31 -3.03
C GLY A 30 9.00 -21.61 -1.93
N ASN A 31 8.78 -20.29 -2.05
CA ASN A 31 7.99 -19.50 -1.12
C ASN A 31 7.06 -18.54 -1.85
N PHE A 32 5.83 -18.46 -1.40
CA PHE A 32 4.94 -17.32 -1.68
C PHE A 32 5.39 -16.14 -0.82
N VAL A 33 5.56 -14.98 -1.45
CA VAL A 33 6.02 -13.75 -0.79
C VAL A 33 4.94 -12.67 -0.89
N MET A 34 4.50 -12.19 0.26
CA MET A 34 3.54 -11.08 0.36
C MET A 34 4.16 -9.93 1.14
N VAL A 35 4.00 -8.71 0.65
CA VAL A 35 4.33 -7.49 1.40
C VAL A 35 3.07 -6.70 1.70
N ILE A 36 3.00 -6.11 2.87
CA ILE A 36 1.87 -5.29 3.35
C ILE A 36 2.44 -3.98 3.82
N ASP A 37 2.04 -2.91 3.15
CA ASP A 37 2.54 -1.54 3.33
C ASP A 37 4.07 -1.41 3.17
N GLY A 38 4.57 -0.20 3.12
CA GLY A 38 5.97 0.07 2.84
C GLY A 38 6.61 1.13 3.74
N GLY A 39 5.86 1.65 4.71
CA GLY A 39 6.34 2.75 5.54
C GLY A 39 6.45 4.07 4.78
N SER A 40 7.08 5.04 5.44
CA SER A 40 7.38 6.35 4.87
C SER A 40 8.50 6.28 3.83
N ALA A 41 8.47 7.21 2.87
CA ALA A 41 9.57 7.48 1.95
C ALA A 41 10.28 8.82 2.25
N GLU A 42 10.00 9.44 3.41
CA GLU A 42 10.62 10.69 3.84
C GLU A 42 12.09 10.47 4.20
N PRO A 43 13.05 11.13 3.53
CA PRO A 43 14.47 10.96 3.84
C PRO A 43 14.81 11.27 5.30
N GLY A 44 14.16 12.28 5.91
CA GLY A 44 14.38 12.66 7.30
C GLY A 44 14.07 11.58 8.33
N GLU A 45 13.24 10.59 7.99
CA GLU A 45 12.93 9.44 8.86
C GLU A 45 14.14 8.50 9.02
N PHE A 46 15.10 8.55 8.10
CA PHE A 46 16.22 7.61 8.01
C PHE A 46 17.58 8.25 8.31
N GLU A 47 17.62 9.52 8.74
CA GLU A 47 18.86 10.23 9.08
C GLU A 47 19.49 9.74 10.39
N ASP A 48 18.68 9.12 11.27
CA ASP A 48 19.18 8.58 12.53
C ASP A 48 19.77 7.18 12.36
N SER A 49 21.10 7.11 12.23
CA SER A 49 21.83 5.85 12.09
C SER A 49 21.79 4.94 13.33
N VAL A 50 21.37 5.46 14.49
CA VAL A 50 21.33 4.67 15.76
C VAL A 50 20.04 3.89 15.87
N SER A 51 18.94 4.38 15.29
CA SER A 51 17.64 3.74 15.39
C SER A 51 17.52 2.42 14.61
N GLY A 52 18.42 2.19 13.64
CA GLY A 52 18.36 1.04 12.75
C GLY A 52 17.19 1.07 11.77
N ARG A 53 16.60 2.24 11.54
CA ARG A 53 15.56 2.45 10.54
C ARG A 53 16.13 2.37 9.14
N LEU A 54 15.40 1.74 8.22
CA LEU A 54 15.77 1.65 6.81
C LEU A 54 14.55 1.91 5.93
N PRO A 55 14.71 2.60 4.78
CA PRO A 55 13.69 2.59 3.74
C PRO A 55 13.31 1.15 3.38
N PHE A 56 12.04 0.88 3.15
CA PHE A 56 11.57 -0.48 2.88
C PHE A 56 12.27 -1.12 1.66
N SER A 57 12.49 -0.34 0.60
CA SER A 57 13.23 -0.80 -0.59
C SER A 57 14.70 -1.16 -0.29
N GLU A 58 15.35 -0.45 0.64
CA GLU A 58 16.71 -0.77 1.06
C GLU A 58 16.74 -2.04 1.91
N TYR A 59 15.75 -2.21 2.81
CA TYR A 59 15.58 -3.46 3.55
C TYR A 59 15.40 -4.65 2.59
N LEU A 60 14.50 -4.53 1.61
CA LEU A 60 14.29 -5.58 0.60
C LEU A 60 15.56 -5.91 -0.17
N ARG A 61 16.33 -4.91 -0.58
CA ARG A 61 17.60 -5.11 -1.32
C ARG A 61 18.64 -5.85 -0.49
N THR A 62 18.70 -5.58 0.82
CA THR A 62 19.77 -6.07 1.70
C THR A 62 19.43 -7.38 2.40
N TYR A 63 18.18 -7.54 2.84
CA TYR A 63 17.75 -8.62 3.72
C TYR A 63 16.48 -9.32 3.25
N GLY A 64 15.79 -8.74 2.28
CA GLY A 64 14.48 -9.21 1.85
C GLY A 64 14.54 -10.34 0.80
N PRO A 65 13.37 -10.85 0.43
CA PRO A 65 13.23 -11.79 -0.68
C PRO A 65 13.56 -11.11 -2.02
N ASP A 66 13.94 -11.92 -3.01
CA ASP A 66 14.31 -11.47 -4.35
C ASP A 66 13.12 -11.31 -5.31
N HIS A 67 11.90 -11.54 -4.83
CA HIS A 67 10.65 -11.38 -5.57
C HIS A 67 9.50 -11.02 -4.62
N ILE A 68 8.42 -10.54 -5.20
CA ILE A 68 7.14 -10.24 -4.51
C ILE A 68 6.02 -10.83 -5.36
N ASP A 69 5.24 -11.76 -4.80
CA ASP A 69 4.06 -12.32 -5.48
C ASP A 69 2.83 -11.42 -5.28
N LEU A 70 2.69 -10.88 -4.07
CA LEU A 70 1.56 -10.04 -3.70
C LEU A 70 2.04 -8.82 -2.90
N MET A 71 1.64 -7.63 -3.36
CA MET A 71 1.81 -6.38 -2.64
C MET A 71 0.44 -5.86 -2.20
N ILE A 72 0.31 -5.39 -0.96
CA ILE A 72 -0.93 -4.86 -0.40
C ILE A 72 -0.67 -3.44 0.12
N CYS A 73 -1.55 -2.51 -0.28
CA CYS A 73 -1.66 -1.21 0.37
C CYS A 73 -2.91 -1.20 1.23
N THR A 74 -2.74 -1.07 2.55
CA THR A 74 -3.89 -1.06 3.46
C THR A 74 -4.73 0.19 3.29
N HIS A 75 -4.11 1.36 3.14
CA HIS A 75 -4.75 2.64 2.87
C HIS A 75 -3.74 3.68 2.36
N ILE A 76 -4.27 4.79 1.84
CA ILE A 76 -3.45 5.82 1.19
C ILE A 76 -3.03 6.88 2.21
N HIS A 77 -2.10 6.53 3.10
CA HIS A 77 -1.32 7.49 3.88
C HIS A 77 0.17 7.38 3.50
N GLU A 78 0.92 8.45 3.73
CA GLU A 78 2.33 8.55 3.37
C GLU A 78 3.16 7.44 4.02
N ASP A 79 2.90 7.17 5.29
CA ASP A 79 3.61 6.21 6.14
C ASP A 79 3.19 4.74 5.92
N HIS A 80 2.32 4.46 4.95
CA HIS A 80 1.94 3.12 4.51
C HIS A 80 2.26 2.88 3.04
N LEU A 81 1.94 3.86 2.19
CA LEU A 81 1.99 3.70 0.74
C LEU A 81 3.32 4.12 0.13
N CYS A 82 3.94 5.22 0.61
CA CYS A 82 5.01 5.85 -0.17
C CYS A 82 6.26 4.97 -0.29
N GLY A 83 6.55 4.12 0.69
CA GLY A 83 7.62 3.13 0.60
C GLY A 83 7.35 1.97 -0.37
N LEU A 84 6.07 1.74 -0.77
CA LEU A 84 5.73 0.71 -1.75
C LEU A 84 6.18 1.06 -3.17
N LEU A 85 6.19 2.34 -3.54
CA LEU A 85 6.60 2.76 -4.88
C LEU A 85 8.05 2.34 -5.18
N PRO A 86 9.08 2.72 -4.40
CA PRO A 86 10.44 2.26 -4.64
C PRO A 86 10.64 0.76 -4.42
N ALA A 87 9.81 0.11 -3.59
CA ALA A 87 9.84 -1.34 -3.42
C ALA A 87 9.35 -2.07 -4.69
N ALA A 88 8.30 -1.56 -5.34
CA ALA A 88 7.77 -2.09 -6.59
C ALA A 88 8.72 -1.88 -7.79
N GLU A 89 9.47 -0.77 -7.80
CA GLU A 89 10.52 -0.53 -8.80
C GLU A 89 11.68 -1.52 -8.66
N LEU A 90 12.00 -1.94 -7.44
CA LEU A 90 13.02 -2.96 -7.18
C LEU A 90 12.54 -4.36 -7.55
N ASN A 91 11.35 -4.73 -7.11
CA ASN A 91 10.73 -6.04 -7.31
C ASN A 91 9.26 -5.85 -7.68
N THR A 92 8.94 -5.81 -8.97
CA THR A 92 7.56 -5.67 -9.45
C THR A 92 6.72 -6.86 -8.99
N PRO A 93 5.62 -6.64 -8.22
CA PRO A 93 4.78 -7.72 -7.73
C PRO A 93 3.90 -8.30 -8.84
N SER A 94 3.53 -9.58 -8.72
CA SER A 94 2.58 -10.22 -9.63
C SER A 94 1.15 -9.70 -9.45
N ALA A 95 0.78 -9.37 -8.21
CA ALA A 95 -0.52 -8.81 -7.86
C ALA A 95 -0.39 -7.63 -6.88
N PHE A 96 -1.32 -6.67 -6.99
CA PHE A 96 -1.45 -5.55 -6.06
C PHE A 96 -2.89 -5.46 -5.55
N TRP A 97 -3.07 -5.51 -4.22
CA TRP A 97 -4.36 -5.43 -3.57
C TRP A 97 -4.56 -4.11 -2.85
N GLN A 98 -5.76 -3.57 -2.96
CA GLN A 98 -6.11 -2.25 -2.46
C GLN A 98 -7.61 -2.11 -2.17
N THR A 99 -8.03 -0.95 -1.66
CA THR A 99 -9.44 -0.65 -1.36
C THR A 99 -10.18 0.06 -2.51
N LEU A 100 -9.47 0.82 -3.35
CA LEU A 100 -10.07 1.54 -4.48
C LEU A 100 -10.35 0.58 -5.64
N SER A 101 -11.22 0.99 -6.57
CA SER A 101 -11.42 0.22 -7.78
C SER A 101 -10.11 0.10 -8.56
N SER A 102 -9.89 -1.08 -9.17
CA SER A 102 -8.60 -1.43 -9.77
C SER A 102 -8.15 -0.52 -10.90
N ASP A 103 -9.07 0.24 -11.47
CA ASP A 103 -8.88 1.20 -12.57
C ASP A 103 -9.00 2.67 -12.13
N PHE A 104 -9.29 2.93 -10.84
CA PHE A 104 -9.52 4.28 -10.32
C PHE A 104 -8.37 5.23 -10.63
N TYR A 105 -7.12 4.76 -10.50
CA TYR A 105 -5.91 5.55 -10.77
C TYR A 105 -5.88 6.14 -12.19
N ALA A 106 -6.47 5.44 -13.16
CA ALA A 106 -6.50 5.89 -14.56
C ALA A 106 -7.35 7.16 -14.75
N SER A 107 -8.31 7.39 -13.87
CA SER A 107 -9.15 8.59 -13.87
C SER A 107 -8.58 9.74 -13.03
N MET A 108 -7.48 9.51 -12.28
CA MET A 108 -6.88 10.55 -11.45
C MET A 108 -6.10 11.55 -12.31
N PRO A 109 -6.42 12.86 -12.22
CA PRO A 109 -5.62 13.89 -12.88
C PRO A 109 -4.22 13.99 -12.25
N PRO A 110 -3.25 14.62 -12.90
CA PRO A 110 -2.01 15.05 -12.23
C PRO A 110 -2.34 15.97 -11.06
N LEU A 111 -1.65 15.77 -9.94
CA LEU A 111 -1.85 16.54 -8.70
C LEU A 111 -0.71 17.54 -8.44
N ASP A 112 0.16 17.74 -9.42
CA ASP A 112 1.29 18.66 -9.30
C ASP A 112 0.78 20.11 -9.22
N GLY A 113 1.41 20.90 -8.34
CA GLY A 113 1.03 22.30 -8.15
C GLY A 113 -0.27 22.54 -7.38
N ARG A 114 -0.94 21.48 -6.88
CA ARG A 114 -2.12 21.66 -6.02
C ARG A 114 -1.71 22.32 -4.69
N PRO A 115 -2.52 23.23 -4.15
CA PRO A 115 -2.17 24.00 -2.97
C PRO A 115 -2.20 23.15 -1.70
N VAL A 116 -1.27 23.43 -0.79
CA VAL A 116 -1.24 22.90 0.57
C VAL A 116 -0.82 24.01 1.53
N LYS A 117 -1.28 23.98 2.78
CA LYS A 117 -0.98 24.97 3.83
C LYS A 117 -0.23 24.36 5.02
N THR A 118 -0.22 23.05 5.15
CA THR A 118 0.41 22.32 6.27
C THR A 118 1.23 21.13 5.78
N ALA A 119 2.18 20.69 6.61
CA ALA A 119 2.99 19.50 6.33
C ALA A 119 2.13 18.22 6.22
N SER A 120 1.06 18.09 7.03
CA SER A 120 0.13 16.93 6.92
C SER A 120 -0.56 16.90 5.56
N GLN A 121 -1.05 18.04 5.09
CA GLN A 121 -1.66 18.15 3.77
C GLN A 121 -0.68 17.79 2.64
N ASP A 122 0.58 18.24 2.76
CA ASP A 122 1.61 17.90 1.78
C ASP A 122 1.92 16.39 1.77
N LYS A 123 2.06 15.79 2.96
CA LYS A 123 2.25 14.33 3.09
C LYS A 123 1.10 13.55 2.46
N PHE A 124 -0.15 13.93 2.73
CA PHE A 124 -1.29 13.23 2.17
C PHE A 124 -1.43 13.45 0.65
N LEU A 125 -1.17 14.67 0.17
CA LEU A 125 -1.15 14.96 -1.27
C LEU A 125 -0.05 14.16 -1.99
N ARG A 126 1.11 13.99 -1.37
CA ARG A 126 2.18 13.12 -1.87
C ARG A 126 1.72 11.67 -1.93
N ALA A 127 1.11 11.15 -0.88
CA ALA A 127 0.56 9.79 -0.90
C ALA A 127 -0.41 9.57 -2.07
N LEU A 128 -1.26 10.54 -2.39
CA LEU A 128 -2.15 10.46 -3.56
C LEU A 128 -1.38 10.46 -4.90
N ARG A 129 -0.30 11.23 -5.01
CA ARG A 129 0.57 11.23 -6.21
C ARG A 129 1.29 9.89 -6.36
N ASP A 130 1.85 9.39 -5.26
CA ASP A 130 2.58 8.12 -5.24
C ASP A 130 1.65 6.94 -5.51
N TYR A 131 0.42 6.96 -4.97
CA TYR A 131 -0.61 5.98 -5.31
C TYR A 131 -0.88 5.93 -6.83
N ARG A 132 -1.09 7.09 -7.43
CA ARG A 132 -1.30 7.18 -8.88
C ARG A 132 -0.10 6.63 -9.65
N SER A 133 1.11 7.06 -9.29
CA SER A 133 2.37 6.64 -9.93
C SER A 133 2.60 5.14 -9.77
N LEU A 134 2.40 4.60 -8.57
CA LEU A 134 2.50 3.18 -8.28
C LEU A 134 1.55 2.36 -9.14
N CYS A 135 0.26 2.69 -9.16
CA CYS A 135 -0.72 1.95 -9.94
C CYS A 135 -0.45 2.02 -11.46
N HIS A 136 -0.02 3.17 -11.99
CA HIS A 136 0.38 3.29 -13.39
C HIS A 136 1.60 2.42 -13.72
N SER A 137 2.63 2.46 -12.88
CA SER A 137 3.82 1.62 -13.04
C SER A 137 3.48 0.13 -12.99
N LEU A 138 2.72 -0.29 -11.97
CA LEU A 138 2.31 -1.68 -11.80
C LEU A 138 1.50 -2.20 -13.00
N ALA A 139 0.52 -1.41 -13.46
CA ALA A 139 -0.29 -1.77 -14.62
C ALA A 139 0.55 -1.87 -15.90
N ALA A 140 1.51 -0.95 -16.10
CA ALA A 140 2.42 -0.98 -17.26
C ALA A 140 3.32 -2.22 -17.28
N HIS A 141 3.64 -2.78 -16.10
CA HIS A 141 4.44 -3.99 -15.95
C HIS A 141 3.60 -5.29 -15.87
N GLY A 142 2.29 -5.19 -16.06
CA GLY A 142 1.41 -6.37 -16.10
C GLY A 142 0.98 -6.91 -14.72
N THR A 143 1.22 -6.18 -13.64
CA THR A 143 0.70 -6.51 -12.30
C THR A 143 -0.82 -6.55 -12.30
N VAL A 144 -1.41 -7.57 -11.69
CA VAL A 144 -2.86 -7.69 -11.54
C VAL A 144 -3.32 -6.82 -10.36
N LEU A 145 -3.96 -5.69 -10.67
CA LEU A 145 -4.55 -4.83 -9.64
C LEU A 145 -5.92 -5.38 -9.21
N ARG A 146 -6.16 -5.48 -7.91
CA ARG A 146 -7.42 -6.01 -7.37
C ARG A 146 -7.95 -5.16 -6.22
N THR A 147 -9.24 -4.87 -6.25
CA THR A 147 -9.99 -4.28 -5.15
C THR A 147 -10.45 -5.37 -4.19
N LEU A 148 -10.22 -5.19 -2.90
CA LEU A 148 -10.73 -6.08 -1.86
C LEU A 148 -11.91 -5.47 -1.12
N ARG A 149 -12.83 -6.35 -0.69
CA ARG A 149 -14.00 -5.98 0.10
C ARG A 149 -14.24 -6.96 1.24
N ALA A 150 -14.75 -6.47 2.35
CA ALA A 150 -15.11 -7.32 3.49
C ALA A 150 -15.99 -8.50 3.08
N GLY A 151 -15.70 -9.66 3.63
CA GLY A 151 -16.40 -10.93 3.37
C GLY A 151 -15.71 -11.82 2.33
N GLU A 152 -14.72 -11.32 1.59
CA GLU A 152 -13.94 -12.17 0.69
C GLU A 152 -13.04 -13.14 1.47
N ILE A 153 -12.94 -14.38 0.96
CA ILE A 153 -12.05 -15.42 1.46
C ILE A 153 -11.21 -15.90 0.27
N ILE A 154 -9.89 -15.80 0.40
CA ILE A 154 -8.96 -16.01 -0.70
C ILE A 154 -7.86 -16.98 -0.24
N SER A 155 -7.69 -18.08 -0.97
CA SER A 155 -6.51 -18.93 -0.80
C SER A 155 -5.31 -18.26 -1.46
N LEU A 156 -4.28 -17.95 -0.69
CA LEU A 156 -3.07 -17.29 -1.16
C LEU A 156 -2.04 -18.28 -1.71
N CYS A 157 -1.72 -19.26 -0.88
CA CYS A 157 -0.82 -20.35 -1.23
C CYS A 157 -1.23 -21.62 -0.46
N GLU A 158 -0.45 -22.68 -0.53
CA GLU A 158 -0.75 -23.90 0.19
C GLU A 158 -0.79 -23.66 1.71
N GLY A 159 -1.91 -24.00 2.33
CA GLY A 159 -2.14 -23.82 3.77
C GLY A 159 -2.41 -22.38 4.23
N LEU A 160 -2.32 -21.36 3.36
CA LEU A 160 -2.54 -19.96 3.75
C LEU A 160 -3.81 -19.39 3.12
N THR A 161 -4.74 -18.98 3.98
CA THR A 161 -6.00 -18.33 3.58
C THR A 161 -6.08 -16.92 4.16
N CYS A 162 -6.56 -15.98 3.35
CA CYS A 162 -6.82 -14.60 3.74
C CYS A 162 -8.32 -14.35 3.79
N ARG A 163 -8.83 -13.82 4.92
CA ARG A 163 -10.18 -13.25 5.04
C ARG A 163 -10.10 -11.74 5.08
N VAL A 164 -10.87 -11.08 4.25
CA VAL A 164 -11.00 -9.62 4.27
C VAL A 164 -12.08 -9.24 5.29
N LEU A 165 -11.69 -8.58 6.36
CA LEU A 165 -12.59 -8.17 7.45
C LEU A 165 -13.15 -6.76 7.23
N ALA A 166 -12.37 -5.87 6.61
CA ALA A 166 -12.72 -4.48 6.28
C ALA A 166 -11.97 -4.02 5.03
N PRO A 167 -12.40 -2.94 4.36
CA PRO A 167 -13.65 -2.19 4.61
C PRO A 167 -14.87 -2.87 4.02
N ALA A 168 -16.05 -2.55 4.58
CA ALA A 168 -17.32 -2.91 3.96
C ALA A 168 -17.48 -2.17 2.62
N ALA A 169 -18.22 -2.77 1.66
CA ALA A 169 -18.39 -2.21 0.31
C ALA A 169 -18.87 -0.74 0.33
N LEU A 170 -19.81 -0.41 1.24
CA LEU A 170 -20.30 0.96 1.39
C LEU A 170 -19.16 1.97 1.73
N ARG A 171 -18.18 1.55 2.53
CA ARG A 171 -17.02 2.39 2.87
C ARG A 171 -16.08 2.59 1.70
N THR A 172 -15.88 1.56 0.89
CA THR A 172 -15.10 1.66 -0.35
C THR A 172 -15.76 2.64 -1.33
N ASP A 173 -17.08 2.55 -1.49
CA ASP A 173 -17.84 3.44 -2.37
C ASP A 173 -17.83 4.91 -1.86
N GLU A 174 -17.88 5.09 -0.52
CA GLU A 174 -17.71 6.39 0.13
C GLU A 174 -16.34 7.00 -0.17
N LEU A 175 -15.26 6.26 0.08
CA LEU A 175 -13.90 6.70 -0.20
C LEU A 175 -13.72 7.12 -1.67
N GLN A 176 -14.19 6.29 -2.60
CA GLN A 176 -14.04 6.56 -4.02
C GLN A 176 -14.83 7.82 -4.45
N ARG A 177 -16.01 8.05 -3.89
CA ARG A 177 -16.80 9.26 -4.12
C ARG A 177 -16.11 10.49 -3.55
N ASP A 178 -15.59 10.43 -2.32
CA ASP A 178 -14.94 11.54 -1.65
C ASP A 178 -13.64 11.93 -2.35
N LEU A 179 -12.86 10.93 -2.80
CA LEU A 179 -11.68 11.16 -3.62
C LEU A 179 -12.04 11.83 -4.96
N ARG A 180 -13.08 11.36 -5.67
CA ARG A 180 -13.52 12.02 -6.90
C ARG A 180 -13.91 13.47 -6.64
N SER A 181 -14.68 13.72 -5.57
CA SER A 181 -15.07 15.08 -5.17
C SER A 181 -13.87 15.99 -4.87
N LEU A 182 -12.81 15.44 -4.29
CA LEU A 182 -11.54 16.15 -4.06
C LEU A 182 -10.82 16.43 -5.38
N LEU A 183 -10.71 15.43 -6.24
CA LEU A 183 -9.95 15.54 -7.51
C LEU A 183 -10.61 16.50 -8.51
N ASP A 184 -11.94 16.59 -8.52
CA ASP A 184 -12.72 17.48 -9.38
C ASP A 184 -12.76 18.92 -8.87
N GLU A 185 -12.32 19.20 -7.63
CA GLU A 185 -12.38 20.53 -7.02
C GLU A 185 -11.37 21.48 -7.66
N GLN A 186 -11.84 22.65 -8.07
CA GLN A 186 -11.03 23.68 -8.73
C GLN A 186 -10.65 24.83 -7.79
N ALA A 187 -11.47 25.10 -6.77
CA ALA A 187 -11.23 26.19 -5.84
C ALA A 187 -10.22 25.75 -4.76
N ASP A 188 -9.13 26.49 -4.62
CA ASP A 188 -8.00 26.13 -3.74
C ASP A 188 -8.40 25.92 -2.28
N ASP A 189 -9.21 26.81 -1.71
CA ASP A 189 -9.63 26.68 -0.30
C ASP A 189 -10.55 25.47 -0.10
N ALA A 190 -11.47 25.21 -1.04
CA ALA A 190 -12.35 24.04 -0.99
C ALA A 190 -11.56 22.73 -1.20
N PHE A 191 -10.55 22.73 -2.06
CA PHE A 191 -9.64 21.59 -2.23
C PHE A 191 -8.92 21.27 -0.92
N ILE A 192 -8.34 22.28 -0.25
CA ILE A 192 -7.62 22.13 1.00
C ILE A 192 -8.55 21.60 2.12
N GLU A 193 -9.79 22.10 2.18
CA GLU A 193 -10.79 21.62 3.15
C GLU A 193 -11.11 20.13 2.91
N LYS A 194 -11.40 19.74 1.68
CA LYS A 194 -11.68 18.34 1.30
C LYS A 194 -10.47 17.43 1.55
N LEU A 195 -9.26 17.89 1.21
CA LEU A 195 -8.02 17.15 1.43
C LEU A 195 -7.83 16.85 2.91
N THR A 196 -7.99 17.88 3.77
CA THR A 196 -7.87 17.74 5.23
C THR A 196 -8.93 16.81 5.81
N ALA A 197 -10.18 16.94 5.36
CA ALA A 197 -11.28 16.10 5.83
C ALA A 197 -11.12 14.64 5.43
N LEU A 198 -10.55 14.38 4.25
CA LEU A 198 -10.30 13.02 3.76
C LEU A 198 -9.10 12.39 4.49
N ASP A 199 -7.98 13.12 4.64
CA ASP A 199 -6.81 12.71 5.41
C ASP A 199 -7.21 12.23 6.81
N ALA A 200 -7.98 13.05 7.54
CA ALA A 200 -8.46 12.73 8.90
C ALA A 200 -9.31 11.45 9.00
N ARG A 201 -9.87 10.95 7.88
CA ARG A 201 -10.75 9.77 7.85
C ARG A 201 -10.12 8.57 7.15
N MET A 202 -8.92 8.72 6.58
CA MET A 202 -8.33 7.69 5.69
C MET A 202 -8.18 6.34 6.39
N ASN A 203 -7.83 6.31 7.67
CA ASN A 203 -7.75 5.07 8.46
C ASN A 203 -9.06 4.28 8.53
N ASN A 204 -10.22 4.94 8.38
CA ASN A 204 -11.53 4.27 8.38
C ASN A 204 -11.76 3.40 7.14
N TYR A 205 -10.91 3.55 6.14
CA TYR A 205 -10.96 2.84 4.86
C TYR A 205 -9.88 1.77 4.73
N SER A 206 -9.11 1.52 5.82
CA SER A 206 -8.02 0.54 5.80
C SER A 206 -8.51 -0.88 5.55
N LEU A 207 -7.75 -1.63 4.77
CA LEU A 207 -7.87 -3.07 4.68
C LEU A 207 -7.55 -3.69 6.05
N MET A 208 -8.44 -4.52 6.54
CA MET A 208 -8.20 -5.38 7.69
C MET A 208 -8.27 -6.83 7.22
N LEU A 209 -7.19 -7.55 7.38
CA LEU A 209 -7.03 -8.91 6.90
C LEU A 209 -6.80 -9.86 8.07
N MET A 210 -7.43 -11.03 8.01
CA MET A 210 -7.11 -12.15 8.87
C MET A 210 -6.45 -13.24 8.04
N LEU A 211 -5.24 -13.63 8.44
CA LEU A 211 -4.48 -14.70 7.80
C LEU A 211 -4.58 -15.96 8.65
N GLU A 212 -4.96 -17.06 8.02
CA GLU A 212 -5.09 -18.38 8.66
C GLU A 212 -4.11 -19.32 7.96
N TYR A 213 -3.14 -19.87 8.73
CA TYR A 213 -2.13 -20.82 8.23
C TYR A 213 -2.32 -22.19 8.91
N GLN A 214 -2.34 -23.27 8.10
CA GLN A 214 -2.58 -24.66 8.56
C GLN A 214 -1.44 -25.58 8.16
#